data_40d5e9e04f351c742cd0ae5cd0641d6d
#
_entry.id   40d5e9e04f351c742cd0ae5cd0641d6d
#
_cell.length_a   1.000
_cell.length_b   1.000
_cell.length_c   1.000
_cell.angle_alpha   90.00
_cell.angle_beta   90.00
_cell.angle_gamma   90.00
#
_symmetry.space_group_name_H-M   'P 1'
#
loop_
_entity.id
_entity.type
_entity.pdbx_description
1 polymer ?
#
loop_
_entity_poly.entity_id
_entity_poly.type
_entity_poly.pdbx_seq_one_letter_code
_entity_poly.pdbx_strand_id
1 'polypeptide(L)'
;MCSSDLFTGSIEARNIPYGDADVVVCEAFAGNIILKLYEGVGGVLVDKIKEGMMKSLRTKIGALLVKPALKETMKGFDAGEYGGAPLLGLNGLVVKTHGNSKAREVCNSIIQCVTFKEQKINEKIRDSIQKEKE
;
A
#
# COMPACT_ATOMS: atom_id res chain seq x y z
N MET A 1 -1.42 23.31 -14.60
CA MET A 1 -2.07 23.09 -13.29
C MET A 1 -1.10 23.56 -12.23
N CYS A 2 -1.50 24.49 -11.39
CA CYS A 2 -0.65 25.02 -10.33
C CYS A 2 -0.52 23.95 -9.24
N SER A 3 0.67 23.78 -8.66
CA SER A 3 0.96 22.79 -7.60
C SER A 3 -0.01 22.91 -6.40
N SER A 4 -0.57 24.09 -6.15
CA SER A 4 -1.56 24.35 -5.10
C SER A 4 -2.90 23.62 -5.28
N ASP A 5 -3.26 23.27 -6.52
CA ASP A 5 -4.55 22.62 -6.82
C ASP A 5 -4.57 21.13 -6.44
N LEU A 6 -3.40 20.56 -6.16
CA LEU A 6 -3.23 19.17 -5.76
C LEU A 6 -3.19 18.99 -4.24
N PHE A 7 -2.95 20.04 -3.48
CA PHE A 7 -2.91 19.96 -2.03
C PHE A 7 -4.32 20.04 -1.44
N THR A 8 -4.79 18.93 -0.88
CA THR A 8 -6.15 18.80 -0.31
C THR A 8 -6.23 19.13 1.19
N GLY A 9 -5.11 19.42 1.84
CA GLY A 9 -5.05 19.78 3.27
C GLY A 9 -4.49 18.66 4.14
N SER A 10 -4.79 18.69 5.44
CA SER A 10 -4.39 17.68 6.40
C SER A 10 -5.39 16.53 6.43
N ILE A 11 -4.88 15.31 6.58
CA ILE A 11 -5.68 14.09 6.72
C ILE A 11 -5.42 13.45 8.08
N GLU A 12 -6.46 12.96 8.73
CA GLU A 12 -6.31 12.15 9.94
C GLU A 12 -5.98 10.69 9.59
N ALA A 13 -5.15 10.03 10.41
CA ALA A 13 -4.74 8.65 10.18
C ALA A 13 -5.92 7.67 10.01
N ARG A 14 -7.05 7.91 10.66
CA ARG A 14 -8.27 7.09 10.53
C ARG A 14 -8.91 7.16 9.15
N ASN A 15 -8.65 8.22 8.39
CA ASN A 15 -9.25 8.45 7.07
C ASN A 15 -8.39 7.86 5.94
N ILE A 16 -7.12 7.54 6.20
CA ILE A 16 -6.22 6.92 5.21
C ILE A 16 -6.83 5.64 4.60
N PRO A 17 -7.39 4.70 5.38
CA PRO A 17 -7.99 3.49 4.84
C PRO A 17 -9.24 3.71 3.96
N TYR A 18 -9.89 4.86 4.08
CA TYR A 18 -11.05 5.21 3.25
C TYR A 18 -10.68 5.81 1.89
N GLY A 19 -9.40 6.15 1.69
CA GLY A 19 -8.92 6.70 0.43
C GLY A 19 -9.27 8.17 0.23
N ASP A 20 -9.36 8.94 1.32
CA ASP A 20 -9.67 10.38 1.26
C ASP A 20 -8.55 11.20 0.60
N ALA A 21 -7.39 10.60 0.35
CA ALA A 21 -6.30 11.20 -0.40
C ALA A 21 -5.55 10.14 -1.21
N ASP A 22 -5.11 10.49 -2.41
CA ASP A 22 -4.32 9.62 -3.29
C ASP A 22 -2.88 9.47 -2.80
N VAL A 23 -2.33 10.53 -2.21
CA VAL A 23 -0.97 10.58 -1.67
C VAL A 23 -0.98 11.25 -0.31
N VAL A 24 -0.40 10.60 0.68
CA VAL A 24 -0.23 11.13 2.03
C VAL A 24 1.26 11.29 2.32
N VAL A 25 1.69 12.53 2.59
CA VAL A 25 3.05 12.84 3.00
C VAL A 25 3.10 12.97 4.52
N CYS A 26 3.98 12.20 5.15
CA CYS A 26 4.14 12.23 6.60
C CYS A 26 5.62 11.98 6.99
N GLU A 27 5.93 12.20 8.26
CA GLU A 27 7.22 11.86 8.83
C GLU A 27 7.41 10.33 8.79
N ALA A 28 8.63 9.88 8.47
CA ALA A 28 8.94 8.47 8.19
C ALA A 28 8.65 7.54 9.37
N PHE A 29 8.90 7.95 10.60
CA PHE A 29 8.65 7.15 11.80
C PHE A 29 7.15 6.95 12.03
N ALA A 30 6.37 8.04 11.95
CA ALA A 30 4.91 8.01 12.07
C ALA A 30 4.29 7.17 10.95
N GLY A 31 4.72 7.37 9.71
CA GLY A 31 4.26 6.59 8.57
C GLY A 31 4.52 5.09 8.72
N ASN A 32 5.71 4.72 9.18
CA ASN A 32 6.04 3.31 9.43
C ASN A 32 5.21 2.69 10.57
N ILE A 33 4.92 3.45 11.64
CA ILE A 33 4.03 2.98 12.72
C ILE A 33 2.62 2.74 12.18
N ILE A 34 2.07 3.69 11.41
CA ILE A 34 0.73 3.58 10.82
C ILE A 34 0.65 2.33 9.94
N LEU A 35 1.61 2.12 9.04
CA LEU A 35 1.64 0.95 8.16
C LEU A 35 1.70 -0.35 8.95
N LYS A 36 2.59 -0.44 9.93
CA LYS A 36 2.75 -1.66 10.74
C LYS A 36 1.54 -1.95 11.63
N LEU A 37 0.93 -0.91 12.19
CA LEU A 37 -0.28 -1.05 12.97
C LEU A 37 -1.44 -1.50 12.08
N TYR A 38 -1.59 -0.90 10.90
CA TYR A 38 -2.64 -1.25 9.94
C TYR A 38 -2.53 -2.71 9.47
N GLU A 39 -1.33 -3.15 9.09
CA GLU A 39 -1.03 -4.53 8.74
C GLU A 39 -1.38 -5.49 9.90
N GLY A 40 -0.94 -5.15 11.11
CA GLY A 40 -1.16 -5.97 12.30
C GLY A 40 -2.63 -6.07 12.69
N VAL A 41 -3.35 -4.96 12.71
CA VAL A 41 -4.79 -4.93 13.02
C VAL A 41 -5.59 -5.70 11.97
N GLY A 42 -5.27 -5.54 10.68
CA GLY A 42 -5.90 -6.30 9.61
C GLY A 42 -5.75 -7.80 9.79
N GLY A 43 -4.54 -8.27 10.11
CA GLY A 43 -4.27 -9.69 10.38
C GLY A 43 -5.07 -10.22 11.58
N VAL A 44 -5.02 -9.52 12.71
CA VAL A 44 -5.75 -9.90 13.93
C VAL A 44 -7.27 -9.95 13.69
N LEU A 45 -7.82 -8.98 12.94
CA LEU A 45 -9.24 -8.94 12.64
C LEU A 45 -9.67 -10.18 11.82
N VAL A 46 -8.90 -10.51 10.78
CA VAL A 46 -9.15 -11.71 9.96
C VAL A 46 -9.11 -12.98 10.79
N ASP A 47 -8.11 -13.13 11.67
CA ASP A 47 -7.99 -14.29 12.54
C ASP A 47 -9.16 -14.38 13.54
N LYS A 48 -9.60 -13.27 14.12
CA LYS A 48 -10.76 -13.24 15.03
C LYS A 48 -12.07 -13.55 14.33
N ILE A 49 -12.28 -13.07 13.11
CA ILE A 49 -13.44 -13.43 12.28
C ILE A 49 -13.43 -14.93 12.00
N LYS A 50 -12.29 -15.48 11.58
CA LYS A 50 -12.12 -16.91 11.31
C LYS A 50 -12.38 -17.76 12.56
N GLU A 51 -11.83 -17.37 13.71
CA GLU A 51 -12.07 -18.04 15.00
C GLU A 51 -13.57 -18.06 15.33
N GLY A 52 -14.26 -16.89 15.19
CA GLY A 52 -15.69 -16.78 15.43
C GLY A 52 -16.52 -17.67 14.51
N MET A 53 -16.16 -17.71 13.22
CA MET A 53 -16.84 -18.54 12.23
C MET A 53 -16.66 -20.05 12.44
N MET A 54 -15.63 -20.47 13.16
CA MET A 54 -15.35 -21.89 13.40
C MET A 54 -16.00 -22.47 14.68
N LYS A 55 -16.74 -21.64 15.46
CA LYS A 55 -17.30 -22.04 16.77
C LYS A 55 -18.48 -22.99 16.70
N SER A 56 -19.27 -23.00 15.64
CA SER A 56 -20.45 -23.87 15.51
C SER A 56 -20.63 -24.40 14.10
N LEU A 57 -21.44 -25.45 13.94
CA LEU A 57 -21.77 -26.00 12.61
C LEU A 57 -22.50 -24.96 11.74
N ARG A 58 -23.39 -24.16 12.33
CA ARG A 58 -24.13 -23.11 11.61
C ARG A 58 -23.19 -22.05 11.08
N THR A 59 -22.25 -21.57 11.92
CA THR A 59 -21.29 -20.55 11.51
C THR A 59 -20.25 -21.08 10.52
N LYS A 60 -19.89 -22.37 10.57
CA LYS A 60 -19.04 -23.02 9.57
C LYS A 60 -19.71 -23.08 8.19
N ILE A 61 -20.99 -23.39 8.12
CA ILE A 61 -21.75 -23.37 6.87
C ILE A 61 -21.83 -21.94 6.33
N GLY A 62 -22.13 -20.96 7.20
CA GLY A 62 -22.09 -19.55 6.82
C GLY A 62 -20.72 -19.09 6.29
N ALA A 63 -19.63 -19.56 6.92
CA ALA A 63 -18.27 -19.28 6.49
C ALA A 63 -17.96 -19.77 5.07
N LEU A 64 -18.47 -20.97 4.70
CA LEU A 64 -18.33 -21.50 3.35
C LEU A 64 -19.02 -20.60 2.30
N LEU A 65 -20.20 -20.09 2.63
CA LEU A 65 -20.95 -19.22 1.73
C LEU A 65 -20.29 -17.83 1.58
N VAL A 66 -19.73 -17.28 2.66
CA VAL A 66 -19.12 -15.94 2.67
C VAL A 66 -17.65 -15.97 2.20
N LYS A 67 -16.99 -17.13 2.22
CA LYS A 67 -15.57 -17.26 1.87
C LYS A 67 -15.17 -16.60 0.54
N PRO A 68 -15.93 -16.72 -0.57
CA PRO A 68 -15.56 -16.08 -1.84
C PRO A 68 -15.55 -14.55 -1.72
N ALA A 69 -16.58 -13.96 -1.09
CA ALA A 69 -16.68 -12.52 -0.89
C ALA A 69 -15.56 -11.99 0.02
N LEU A 70 -15.27 -12.71 1.11
CA LEU A 70 -14.16 -12.36 2.01
C LEU A 70 -12.81 -12.39 1.28
N LYS A 71 -12.59 -13.42 0.45
CA LYS A 71 -11.36 -13.53 -0.34
C LYS A 71 -11.21 -12.39 -1.34
N GLU A 72 -12.29 -11.96 -1.97
CA GLU A 72 -12.30 -10.83 -2.89
C GLU A 72 -11.97 -9.51 -2.15
N THR A 73 -12.63 -9.25 -1.03
CA THR A 73 -12.37 -8.07 -0.19
C THR A 73 -10.92 -8.05 0.30
N MET A 74 -10.37 -9.21 0.71
CA MET A 74 -9.00 -9.30 1.21
C MET A 74 -7.92 -9.11 0.14
N LYS A 75 -8.22 -9.28 -1.14
CA LYS A 75 -7.25 -8.97 -2.21
C LYS A 75 -6.81 -7.51 -2.20
N GLY A 76 -7.72 -6.59 -1.92
CA GLY A 76 -7.40 -5.16 -1.82
C GLY A 76 -6.40 -4.82 -0.70
N PHE A 77 -6.23 -5.72 0.28
CA PHE A 77 -5.26 -5.56 1.38
C PHE A 77 -3.96 -6.33 1.15
N ASP A 78 -3.82 -7.04 0.03
CA ASP A 78 -2.62 -7.81 -0.28
C ASP A 78 -1.54 -6.90 -0.88
N ALA A 79 -0.66 -6.39 -0.01
CA ALA A 79 0.49 -5.58 -0.42
C ALA A 79 1.44 -6.33 -1.38
N GLY A 80 1.37 -7.66 -1.44
CA GLY A 80 2.18 -8.49 -2.33
C GLY A 80 1.88 -8.30 -3.82
N GLU A 81 0.70 -7.78 -4.17
CA GLU A 81 0.36 -7.47 -5.56
C GLU A 81 1.14 -6.26 -6.10
N TYR A 82 1.53 -5.33 -5.23
CA TYR A 82 2.17 -4.08 -5.64
C TYR A 82 3.71 -4.15 -5.72
N GLY A 83 4.32 -5.21 -5.22
CA GLY A 83 5.79 -5.38 -5.23
C GLY A 83 6.47 -4.58 -4.12
N GLY A 84 7.31 -3.62 -4.50
CA GLY A 84 8.04 -2.76 -3.56
C GLY A 84 7.68 -1.29 -3.67
N ALA A 85 8.24 -0.48 -2.77
CA ALA A 85 8.10 0.97 -2.78
C ALA A 85 9.37 1.63 -3.36
N PRO A 86 9.24 2.59 -4.29
CA PRO A 86 10.40 3.32 -4.80
C PRO A 86 10.95 4.26 -3.73
N LEU A 87 12.28 4.27 -3.58
CA LEU A 87 12.97 5.23 -2.74
C LEU A 87 13.27 6.47 -3.58
N LEU A 88 12.46 7.50 -3.38
CA LEU A 88 12.52 8.74 -4.17
C LEU A 88 13.68 9.64 -3.71
N GLY A 89 14.09 10.58 -4.57
CA GLY A 89 15.14 11.57 -4.27
C GLY A 89 16.57 11.06 -4.50
N LEU A 90 16.74 9.88 -5.05
CA LEU A 90 18.04 9.32 -5.40
C LEU A 90 18.40 9.58 -6.87
N ASN A 91 19.71 9.57 -7.19
CA ASN A 91 20.19 9.68 -8.57
C ASN A 91 19.94 8.42 -9.41
N GLY A 92 19.55 7.33 -8.80
CA GLY A 92 19.22 6.06 -9.44
C GLY A 92 17.91 5.50 -8.93
N LEU A 93 17.37 4.54 -9.65
CA LEU A 93 16.16 3.84 -9.24
C LEU A 93 16.49 2.79 -8.17
N VAL A 94 15.86 2.91 -7.01
CA VAL A 94 15.92 1.94 -5.93
C VAL A 94 14.50 1.60 -5.52
N VAL A 95 14.17 0.32 -5.45
CA VAL A 95 12.88 -0.18 -4.96
C VAL A 95 13.12 -1.03 -3.72
N LYS A 96 12.48 -0.66 -2.63
CA LYS A 96 12.53 -1.37 -1.36
C LYS A 96 11.38 -2.36 -1.26
N THR A 97 11.70 -3.64 -1.06
CA THR A 97 10.71 -4.69 -0.76
C THR A 97 10.50 -4.83 0.75
N HIS A 98 9.45 -5.51 1.14
CA HIS A 98 9.23 -5.88 2.54
C HIS A 98 10.21 -6.96 3.00
N GLY A 99 10.60 -6.97 4.29
CA GLY A 99 11.54 -7.97 4.84
C GLY A 99 11.04 -9.42 4.74
N ASN A 100 9.72 -9.63 4.69
CA ASN A 100 9.08 -10.95 4.55
C ASN A 100 8.69 -11.28 3.10
N SER A 101 9.18 -10.51 2.11
CA SER A 101 8.83 -10.69 0.70
C SER A 101 9.16 -12.10 0.21
N LYS A 102 8.18 -12.71 -0.44
CA LYS A 102 8.30 -14.01 -1.12
C LYS A 102 8.71 -13.80 -2.58
N ALA A 103 8.95 -14.87 -3.29
CA ALA A 103 9.39 -14.83 -4.69
C ALA A 103 8.47 -13.99 -5.60
N ARG A 104 7.15 -14.02 -5.38
CA ARG A 104 6.17 -13.24 -6.16
C ARG A 104 6.37 -11.74 -5.97
N GLU A 105 6.48 -11.27 -4.72
CA GLU A 105 6.67 -9.85 -4.41
C GLU A 105 8.01 -9.33 -4.94
N VAL A 106 9.08 -10.15 -4.83
CA VAL A 106 10.40 -9.81 -5.41
C VAL A 106 10.30 -9.71 -6.93
N CYS A 107 9.62 -10.64 -7.60
CA CYS A 107 9.39 -10.59 -9.03
C CYS A 107 8.62 -9.33 -9.43
N ASN A 108 7.52 -9.01 -8.74
CA ASN A 108 6.73 -7.80 -8.98
C ASN A 108 7.56 -6.53 -8.78
N SER A 109 8.46 -6.50 -7.78
CA SER A 109 9.37 -5.38 -7.54
C SER A 109 10.37 -5.19 -8.69
N ILE A 110 10.87 -6.27 -9.27
CA ILE A 110 11.76 -6.20 -10.43
C ILE A 110 11.00 -5.68 -11.66
N ILE A 111 9.79 -6.16 -11.91
CA ILE A 111 8.93 -5.67 -12.99
C ILE A 111 8.64 -4.18 -12.80
N GLN A 112 8.34 -3.78 -11.57
CA GLN A 112 8.10 -2.37 -11.22
C GLN A 112 9.34 -1.50 -11.49
N CYS A 113 10.55 -1.99 -11.22
CA CYS A 113 11.79 -1.29 -11.59
C CYS A 113 11.89 -1.05 -13.10
N VAL A 114 11.54 -2.05 -13.92
CA VAL A 114 11.53 -1.91 -15.38
C VAL A 114 10.54 -0.82 -15.80
N THR A 115 9.30 -0.90 -15.30
CA THR A 115 8.25 0.08 -15.58
C THR A 115 8.66 1.51 -15.18
N PHE A 116 9.22 1.70 -14.00
CA PHE A 116 9.67 3.01 -13.53
C PHE A 116 10.81 3.58 -14.35
N LYS A 117 11.73 2.72 -14.82
CA LYS A 117 12.81 3.12 -15.73
C LYS A 117 12.26 3.56 -17.08
N GLU A 118 11.35 2.78 -17.67
CA GLU A 118 10.70 3.11 -18.95
C GLU A 118 9.90 4.41 -18.87
N GLN A 119 9.22 4.63 -17.76
CA GLN A 119 8.44 5.86 -17.49
C GLN A 119 9.32 7.06 -17.11
N LYS A 120 10.64 6.88 -16.95
CA LYS A 120 11.61 7.93 -16.59
C LYS A 120 11.21 8.70 -15.32
N ILE A 121 10.77 8.00 -14.28
CA ILE A 121 10.22 8.59 -13.06
C ILE A 121 11.18 9.61 -12.42
N ASN A 122 12.46 9.25 -12.26
CA ASN A 122 13.47 10.12 -11.63
C ASN A 122 13.73 11.39 -12.45
N GLU A 123 13.71 11.30 -13.78
CA GLU A 123 13.87 12.43 -14.68
C GLU A 123 12.67 13.38 -14.56
N LYS A 124 11.45 12.85 -14.60
CA LYS A 124 10.22 13.62 -14.41
C LYS A 124 10.18 14.37 -13.08
N ILE A 125 10.59 13.71 -11.98
CA ILE A 125 10.68 14.34 -10.65
C ILE A 125 11.68 15.49 -10.69
N ARG A 126 12.87 15.26 -11.25
CA ARG A 126 13.91 16.30 -11.35
C ARG A 126 13.43 17.50 -12.15
N ASP A 127 12.83 17.26 -13.32
CA ASP A 127 12.34 18.31 -14.20
C ASP A 127 11.21 19.12 -13.55
N SER A 128 10.32 18.45 -12.77
CA SER A 128 9.26 19.14 -12.03
C SER A 128 9.81 20.07 -10.95
N ILE A 129 10.80 19.59 -10.17
CA ILE A 129 11.44 20.40 -9.11
C ILE A 129 12.22 21.60 -9.70
N GLN A 130 12.81 21.43 -10.89
CA GLN A 130 13.53 22.54 -11.55
C GLN A 130 12.58 23.64 -12.03
N LYS A 131 11.43 23.26 -12.61
CA LYS A 131 10.40 24.20 -13.06
C LYS A 131 9.75 25.02 -11.94
N GLU A 132 9.71 24.48 -10.71
CA GLU A 132 9.18 25.23 -9.56
C GLU A 132 10.19 26.25 -8.99
N LYS A 133 11.44 26.21 -9.41
CA LYS A 133 12.50 27.12 -8.96
C LYS A 133 12.73 28.30 -9.90
N GLU A 134 12.15 28.27 -11.09
CA GLU A 134 12.14 29.35 -12.10
C GLU A 134 10.87 30.23 -11.93
#